data_093a5a54e519505a83ec6acf1c800a68
#
_entry.id   093a5a54e519505a83ec6acf1c800a68
#
_cell.length_a   1.000
_cell.length_b   1.000
_cell.length_c   1.000
_cell.angle_alpha   90.00
_cell.angle_beta   90.00
_cell.angle_gamma   90.00
#
_symmetry.space_group_name_H-M   'P 1'
#
loop_
_entity.id
_entity.type
_entity.pdbx_description
1 polymer ?
#
loop_
_entity_poly.entity_id
_entity_poly.type
_entity_poly.pdbx_seq_one_letter_code
_entity_poly.pdbx_strand_id
1 'polypeptide(L)'
;LAKFILGNAIRDKAAQSPVARRVLWGLDLVFVGLLLGVFRVLPVAWASALGARLGRVFGRILKRRNRHVRANLSLALPDRSPAEIDALAGDVWANAGAVLAEYPNLYRIADPRREHLEIEIVERIPAYDAPDRPVVFVAAHMANWEIPAAAIARLGFRPRLMYAPLANPWLDRLILYYRA
;
A
#
# COMPACT_ATOMS: atom_id res chain seq x y z
N LEU A 1 14.24 9.07 -12.62
CA LEU A 1 14.93 9.63 -11.44
C LEU A 1 14.91 8.59 -10.31
N ALA A 2 16.10 8.23 -9.79
CA ALA A 2 16.21 7.32 -8.67
C ALA A 2 15.47 7.89 -7.44
N LYS A 3 14.57 7.11 -6.85
CA LYS A 3 13.87 7.47 -5.63
C LYS A 3 14.43 6.64 -4.49
N PHE A 4 14.73 7.28 -3.36
CA PHE A 4 15.19 6.64 -2.13
C PHE A 4 14.22 6.94 -1.01
N ILE A 5 14.07 6.02 -0.07
CA ILE A 5 13.32 6.24 1.17
C ILE A 5 14.23 7.00 2.13
N LEU A 6 15.43 6.48 2.32
CA LEU A 6 16.50 7.13 3.08
C LEU A 6 17.42 7.88 2.11
N GLY A 7 18.05 8.94 2.55
CA GLY A 7 19.07 9.65 1.76
C GLY A 7 18.52 10.57 0.67
N ASN A 8 17.28 11.02 0.76
CA ASN A 8 16.72 11.97 -0.21
C ASN A 8 17.54 13.29 -0.33
N ALA A 9 18.23 13.70 0.74
CA ALA A 9 19.06 14.89 0.76
C ALA A 9 20.30 14.79 -0.15
N ILE A 10 20.78 13.57 -0.38
CA ILE A 10 21.96 13.28 -1.22
C ILE A 10 21.59 12.62 -2.56
N ARG A 11 20.30 12.61 -2.86
CA ARG A 11 19.72 11.91 -4.03
C ARG A 11 20.43 12.22 -5.35
N ASP A 12 20.73 13.48 -5.60
CA ASP A 12 21.27 13.90 -6.88
C ASP A 12 22.74 13.47 -7.03
N LYS A 13 23.51 13.47 -5.94
CA LYS A 13 24.87 12.92 -5.90
C LYS A 13 24.86 11.38 -6.02
N ALA A 14 23.95 10.73 -5.32
CA ALA A 14 23.80 9.27 -5.36
C ALA A 14 23.32 8.77 -6.73
N ALA A 15 22.50 9.56 -7.44
CA ALA A 15 22.04 9.20 -8.78
C ALA A 15 23.18 9.15 -9.80
N GLN A 16 24.25 9.94 -9.59
CA GLN A 16 25.44 10.00 -10.45
C GLN A 16 26.46 8.88 -10.17
N SER A 17 26.41 8.26 -8.99
CA SER A 17 27.32 7.17 -8.60
C SER A 17 26.57 5.83 -8.50
N PRO A 18 26.90 4.83 -9.35
CA PRO A 18 26.30 3.50 -9.27
C PRO A 18 26.51 2.82 -7.91
N VAL A 19 27.66 3.04 -7.29
CA VAL A 19 27.99 2.47 -5.96
C VAL A 19 27.14 3.11 -4.89
N ALA A 20 27.11 4.44 -4.80
CA ALA A 20 26.30 5.16 -3.81
C ALA A 20 24.81 4.80 -3.96
N ARG A 21 24.31 4.66 -5.18
CA ARG A 21 22.96 4.23 -5.46
C ARG A 21 22.66 2.84 -4.92
N ARG A 22 23.55 1.86 -5.14
CA ARG A 22 23.39 0.49 -4.61
C ARG A 22 23.40 0.48 -3.08
N VAL A 23 24.30 1.22 -2.45
CA VAL A 23 24.36 1.34 -0.98
C VAL A 23 23.05 1.89 -0.43
N LEU A 24 22.53 2.99 -0.98
CA LEU A 24 21.25 3.57 -0.53
C LEU A 24 20.07 2.62 -0.77
N TRP A 25 20.04 1.91 -1.88
CA TRP A 25 19.04 0.89 -2.13
C TRP A 25 19.11 -0.27 -1.13
N GLY A 26 20.33 -0.67 -0.73
CA GLY A 26 20.54 -1.66 0.33
C GLY A 26 20.04 -1.18 1.68
N LEU A 27 20.34 0.05 2.06
CA LEU A 27 19.84 0.67 3.29
C LEU A 27 18.30 0.76 3.30
N ASP A 28 17.69 1.17 2.18
CA ASP A 28 16.24 1.18 2.02
C ASP A 28 15.65 -0.22 2.19
N LEU A 29 16.28 -1.25 1.58
CA LEU A 29 15.82 -2.64 1.69
C LEU A 29 15.90 -3.13 3.14
N VAL A 30 17.02 -2.89 3.82
CA VAL A 30 17.20 -3.29 5.23
C VAL A 30 16.16 -2.59 6.12
N PHE A 31 16.00 -1.29 5.97
CA PHE A 31 15.03 -0.52 6.75
C PHE A 31 13.59 -1.02 6.54
N VAL A 32 13.17 -1.13 5.28
CA VAL A 32 11.82 -1.61 4.96
C VAL A 32 11.64 -3.07 5.34
N GLY A 33 12.64 -3.92 5.09
CA GLY A 33 12.62 -5.33 5.45
C GLY A 33 12.47 -5.57 6.95
N LEU A 34 13.19 -4.81 7.78
CA LEU A 34 13.05 -4.87 9.24
C LEU A 34 11.66 -4.42 9.69
N LEU A 35 11.15 -3.32 9.12
CA LEU A 35 9.82 -2.81 9.43
C LEU A 35 8.73 -3.84 9.06
N LEU A 36 8.78 -4.40 7.86
CA LEU A 36 7.86 -5.45 7.43
C LEU A 36 8.01 -6.72 8.25
N GLY A 37 9.24 -7.07 8.67
CA GLY A 37 9.52 -8.19 9.57
C GLY A 37 8.82 -8.03 10.92
N VAL A 38 8.84 -6.84 11.50
CA VAL A 38 8.10 -6.53 12.73
C VAL A 38 6.59 -6.71 12.52
N PHE A 39 6.03 -6.16 11.43
CA PHE A 39 4.61 -6.33 11.14
C PHE A 39 4.21 -7.78 10.85
N ARG A 40 5.12 -8.57 10.27
CA ARG A 40 4.90 -10.00 9.96
C ARG A 40 4.66 -10.85 11.20
N VAL A 41 5.33 -10.54 12.31
CA VAL A 41 5.22 -11.33 13.55
C VAL A 41 4.04 -10.91 14.41
N LEU A 42 3.48 -9.74 14.19
CA LEU A 42 2.32 -9.24 14.92
C LEU A 42 1.00 -9.88 14.41
N PRO A 43 -0.02 -10.02 15.27
CA PRO A 43 -1.39 -10.23 14.83
C PRO A 43 -1.82 -9.13 13.84
N VAL A 44 -2.61 -9.49 12.81
CA VAL A 44 -3.00 -8.54 11.73
C VAL A 44 -3.60 -7.24 12.29
N ALA A 45 -4.52 -7.34 13.24
CA ALA A 45 -5.15 -6.17 13.86
C ALA A 45 -4.15 -5.24 14.57
N TRP A 46 -3.13 -5.80 15.22
CA TRP A 46 -2.09 -5.02 15.92
C TRP A 46 -1.11 -4.39 14.92
N ALA A 47 -0.74 -5.13 13.87
CA ALA A 47 0.09 -4.61 12.80
C ALA A 47 -0.61 -3.41 12.13
N SER A 48 -1.89 -3.55 11.77
CA SER A 48 -2.72 -2.49 11.18
C SER A 48 -2.82 -1.28 12.09
N ALA A 49 -3.15 -1.47 13.38
CA ALA A 49 -3.26 -0.38 14.35
C ALA A 49 -1.94 0.37 14.56
N LEU A 50 -0.82 -0.36 14.66
CA LEU A 50 0.51 0.24 14.77
C LEU A 50 0.86 0.99 13.49
N GLY A 51 0.61 0.39 12.32
CA GLY A 51 0.81 1.01 11.02
C GLY A 51 0.02 2.32 10.88
N ALA A 52 -1.26 2.31 11.28
CA ALA A 52 -2.10 3.51 11.28
C ALA A 52 -1.53 4.63 12.16
N ARG A 53 -1.06 4.30 13.37
CA ARG A 53 -0.43 5.28 14.27
C ARG A 53 0.84 5.88 13.66
N LEU A 54 1.71 5.03 13.12
CA LEU A 54 2.93 5.46 12.43
C LEU A 54 2.59 6.32 11.21
N GLY A 55 1.59 5.94 10.42
CA GLY A 55 1.11 6.72 9.27
C GLY A 55 0.72 8.14 9.67
N ARG A 56 -0.08 8.32 10.73
CA ARG A 56 -0.43 9.65 11.24
C ARG A 56 0.80 10.47 11.65
N VAL A 57 1.78 9.86 12.30
CA VAL A 57 3.03 10.52 12.68
C VAL A 57 3.80 10.95 11.43
N PHE A 58 3.96 10.07 10.45
CA PHE A 58 4.62 10.40 9.18
C PHE A 58 3.91 11.51 8.42
N GLY A 59 2.58 11.54 8.43
CA GLY A 59 1.79 12.62 7.84
C GLY A 59 2.13 13.99 8.42
N ARG A 60 2.35 14.07 9.73
CA ARG A 60 2.76 15.31 10.41
C ARG A 60 4.20 15.73 10.06
N ILE A 61 5.11 14.77 9.89
CA ILE A 61 6.52 15.01 9.57
C ILE A 61 6.69 15.38 8.09
N LEU A 62 6.00 14.69 7.19
CA LEU A 62 6.13 14.84 5.74
C LEU A 62 5.29 16.02 5.20
N LYS A 63 5.55 17.24 5.71
CA LYS A 63 4.77 18.46 5.44
C LYS A 63 4.46 18.71 3.95
N ARG A 64 5.43 18.47 3.06
CA ARG A 64 5.22 18.68 1.61
C ARG A 64 4.17 17.71 1.04
N ARG A 65 4.25 16.42 1.39
CA ARG A 65 3.29 15.42 0.93
C ARG A 65 1.92 15.65 1.57
N ASN A 66 1.88 15.99 2.84
CA ASN A 66 0.64 16.30 3.54
C ASN A 66 -0.09 17.49 2.91
N ARG A 67 0.63 18.52 2.43
CA ARG A 67 0.00 19.62 1.67
C ARG A 67 -0.72 19.14 0.42
N HIS A 68 -0.16 18.16 -0.33
CA HIS A 68 -0.86 17.58 -1.49
C HIS A 68 -2.10 16.80 -1.08
N VAL A 69 -2.03 16.00 0.01
CA VAL A 69 -3.21 15.30 0.54
C VAL A 69 -4.31 16.28 0.90
N ARG A 70 -4.00 17.33 1.64
CA ARG A 70 -4.96 18.39 2.02
C ARG A 70 -5.55 19.09 0.81
N ALA A 71 -4.72 19.48 -0.17
CA ALA A 71 -5.18 20.15 -1.37
C ALA A 71 -6.18 19.27 -2.16
N ASN A 72 -5.88 17.97 -2.29
CA ASN A 72 -6.78 17.03 -2.96
C ASN A 72 -8.10 16.85 -2.18
N LEU A 73 -8.03 16.76 -0.85
CA LEU A 73 -9.23 16.67 -0.01
C LEU A 73 -10.07 17.94 -0.10
N SER A 74 -9.47 19.13 -0.05
CA SER A 74 -10.19 20.40 -0.20
C SER A 74 -10.85 20.55 -1.56
N LEU A 75 -10.24 20.00 -2.62
CA LEU A 75 -10.82 19.99 -3.96
C LEU A 75 -12.01 19.03 -4.05
N ALA A 76 -11.88 17.84 -3.44
CA ALA A 76 -12.91 16.80 -3.48
C ALA A 76 -14.08 17.09 -2.52
N LEU A 77 -13.83 17.84 -1.44
CA LEU A 77 -14.78 18.11 -0.36
C LEU A 77 -14.78 19.63 -0.06
N PRO A 78 -15.29 20.47 -0.98
CA PRO A 78 -15.19 21.91 -0.88
C PRO A 78 -15.97 22.52 0.31
N ASP A 79 -17.00 21.81 0.79
CA ASP A 79 -17.86 22.25 1.88
C ASP A 79 -17.30 21.94 3.28
N ARG A 80 -16.13 21.27 3.35
CA ARG A 80 -15.52 20.91 4.62
C ARG A 80 -14.63 22.03 5.13
N SER A 81 -14.71 22.27 6.44
CA SER A 81 -13.85 23.24 7.13
C SER A 81 -12.36 22.80 7.09
N PRO A 82 -11.41 23.74 7.23
CA PRO A 82 -9.98 23.41 7.31
C PRO A 82 -9.64 22.40 8.40
N ALA A 83 -10.36 22.42 9.54
CA ALA A 83 -10.16 21.47 10.63
C ALA A 83 -10.61 20.06 10.27
N GLU A 84 -11.74 19.92 9.56
CA GLU A 84 -12.20 18.62 9.04
C GLU A 84 -11.25 18.07 7.98
N ILE A 85 -10.74 18.91 7.08
CA ILE A 85 -9.73 18.52 6.10
C ILE A 85 -8.44 18.03 6.78
N ASP A 86 -8.03 18.66 7.88
CA ASP A 86 -6.85 18.22 8.65
C ASP A 86 -7.08 16.86 9.33
N ALA A 87 -8.25 16.65 9.90
CA ALA A 87 -8.63 15.36 10.47
C ALA A 87 -8.62 14.24 9.39
N LEU A 88 -9.29 14.49 8.26
CA LEU A 88 -9.33 13.56 7.13
C LEU A 88 -7.94 13.28 6.55
N ALA A 89 -7.07 14.29 6.46
CA ALA A 89 -5.68 14.08 6.03
C ALA A 89 -4.94 13.15 7.00
N GLY A 90 -5.18 13.27 8.31
CA GLY A 90 -4.68 12.35 9.31
C GLY A 90 -5.17 10.90 9.08
N ASP A 91 -6.42 10.73 8.70
CA ASP A 91 -7.01 9.42 8.42
C ASP A 91 -6.49 8.81 7.12
N VAL A 92 -6.27 9.61 6.07
CA VAL A 92 -5.60 9.17 4.84
C VAL A 92 -4.20 8.61 5.15
N TRP A 93 -3.42 9.31 5.98
CA TRP A 93 -2.10 8.85 6.40
C TRP A 93 -2.18 7.59 7.28
N ALA A 94 -3.19 7.51 8.16
CA ALA A 94 -3.44 6.33 8.97
C ALA A 94 -3.74 5.12 8.11
N ASN A 95 -4.65 5.25 7.13
CA ASN A 95 -4.99 4.18 6.20
C ASN A 95 -3.75 3.72 5.41
N ALA A 96 -2.99 4.65 4.85
CA ALA A 96 -1.76 4.31 4.12
C ALA A 96 -0.75 3.55 5.00
N GLY A 97 -0.61 3.94 6.27
CA GLY A 97 0.25 3.25 7.23
C GLY A 97 -0.27 1.85 7.59
N ALA A 98 -1.59 1.69 7.77
CA ALA A 98 -2.23 0.40 8.02
C ALA A 98 -1.99 -0.57 6.86
N VAL A 99 -2.26 -0.14 5.62
CA VAL A 99 -2.04 -0.95 4.41
C VAL A 99 -0.59 -1.42 4.31
N LEU A 100 0.38 -0.53 4.53
CA LEU A 100 1.81 -0.91 4.52
C LEU A 100 2.15 -1.94 5.60
N ALA A 101 1.53 -1.85 6.78
CA ALA A 101 1.73 -2.81 7.87
C ALA A 101 1.04 -4.15 7.62
N GLU A 102 -0.06 -4.16 6.87
CA GLU A 102 -0.79 -5.36 6.47
C GLU A 102 -0.09 -6.13 5.34
N TYR A 103 0.77 -5.47 4.57
CA TYR A 103 1.46 -6.03 3.41
C TYR A 103 2.11 -7.40 3.66
N PRO A 104 2.94 -7.59 4.70
CA PRO A 104 3.55 -8.90 4.98
C PRO A 104 2.55 -9.96 5.47
N ASN A 105 1.30 -9.57 5.72
CA ASN A 105 0.22 -10.42 6.20
C ASN A 105 -0.89 -10.65 5.18
N LEU A 106 -0.73 -10.21 3.92
CA LEU A 106 -1.74 -10.35 2.87
C LEU A 106 -2.23 -11.79 2.73
N TYR A 107 -1.32 -12.78 2.78
CA TYR A 107 -1.68 -14.19 2.75
C TYR A 107 -2.55 -14.64 3.93
N ARG A 108 -2.38 -14.03 5.13
CA ARG A 108 -3.23 -14.30 6.30
C ARG A 108 -4.60 -13.68 6.14
N ILE A 109 -4.66 -12.46 5.58
CA ILE A 109 -5.91 -11.74 5.33
C ILE A 109 -6.71 -12.45 4.24
N ALA A 110 -6.05 -12.95 3.20
CA ALA A 110 -6.68 -13.66 2.10
C ALA A 110 -7.06 -15.12 2.43
N ASP A 111 -6.55 -15.70 3.52
CA ASP A 111 -6.83 -17.09 3.91
C ASP A 111 -8.32 -17.24 4.28
N PRO A 112 -9.10 -18.04 3.53
CA PRO A 112 -10.54 -18.20 3.78
C PRO A 112 -10.86 -18.80 5.15
N ARG A 113 -9.91 -19.48 5.78
CA ARG A 113 -10.08 -20.10 7.11
C ARG A 113 -9.98 -19.09 8.27
N ARG A 114 -9.53 -17.85 7.99
CA ARG A 114 -9.24 -16.83 9.03
C ARG A 114 -10.29 -15.75 9.17
N GLU A 115 -11.30 -15.74 8.32
CA GLU A 115 -12.45 -14.81 8.37
C GLU A 115 -12.06 -13.30 8.39
N HIS A 116 -10.86 -12.97 7.88
CA HIS A 116 -10.41 -11.57 7.77
C HIS A 116 -10.96 -10.85 6.54
N LEU A 117 -11.46 -11.61 5.57
CA LEU A 117 -11.98 -11.11 4.31
C LEU A 117 -13.35 -11.72 4.05
N GLU A 118 -14.37 -10.88 4.11
CA GLU A 118 -15.72 -11.18 3.67
C GLU A 118 -15.91 -10.66 2.25
N ILE A 119 -16.56 -11.46 1.39
CA ILE A 119 -16.88 -11.10 0.02
C ILE A 119 -18.39 -11.17 -0.13
N GLU A 120 -19.02 -10.02 -0.24
CA GLU A 120 -20.43 -9.90 -0.56
C GLU A 120 -20.61 -9.71 -2.06
N ILE A 121 -21.41 -10.58 -2.69
CA ILE A 121 -21.78 -10.48 -4.09
C ILE A 121 -23.15 -9.81 -4.16
N VAL A 122 -23.15 -8.50 -4.42
CA VAL A 122 -24.39 -7.71 -4.50
C VAL A 122 -25.19 -8.09 -5.76
N GLU A 123 -24.51 -8.35 -6.87
CA GLU A 123 -25.12 -8.76 -8.13
C GLU A 123 -24.28 -9.85 -8.80
N ARG A 124 -24.92 -10.94 -9.20
CA ARG A 124 -24.26 -12.04 -9.89
C ARG A 124 -24.30 -11.77 -11.40
N ILE A 125 -23.13 -11.62 -11.98
CA ILE A 125 -22.98 -11.44 -13.43
C ILE A 125 -22.60 -12.78 -14.11
N PRO A 126 -22.89 -12.98 -15.40
CA PRO A 126 -22.58 -14.23 -16.12
C PRO A 126 -21.10 -14.64 -16.09
N ALA A 127 -20.19 -13.67 -15.89
CA ALA A 127 -18.75 -13.95 -15.77
C ALA A 127 -18.39 -14.85 -14.56
N TYR A 128 -19.19 -14.86 -13.51
CA TYR A 128 -18.98 -15.75 -12.36
C TYR A 128 -19.16 -17.23 -12.72
N ASP A 129 -19.99 -17.51 -13.71
CA ASP A 129 -20.29 -18.88 -14.18
C ASP A 129 -19.32 -19.34 -15.28
N ALA A 130 -18.49 -18.42 -15.80
CA ALA A 130 -17.51 -18.68 -16.84
C ALA A 130 -16.19 -17.93 -16.56
N PRO A 131 -15.44 -18.29 -15.52
CA PRO A 131 -14.23 -17.58 -15.07
C PRO A 131 -13.07 -17.60 -16.07
N ASP A 132 -13.12 -18.45 -17.09
CA ASP A 132 -12.12 -18.50 -18.17
C ASP A 132 -12.34 -17.41 -19.25
N ARG A 133 -13.46 -16.72 -19.22
CA ARG A 133 -13.69 -15.59 -20.13
C ARG A 133 -12.87 -14.38 -19.70
N PRO A 134 -12.36 -13.59 -20.66
CA PRO A 134 -11.68 -12.35 -20.33
C PRO A 134 -12.62 -11.37 -19.62
N VAL A 135 -12.23 -10.93 -18.43
CA VAL A 135 -12.98 -9.96 -17.62
C VAL A 135 -12.05 -8.85 -17.17
N VAL A 136 -12.52 -7.62 -17.21
CA VAL A 136 -11.82 -6.46 -16.66
C VAL A 136 -12.48 -6.09 -15.34
N PHE A 137 -11.72 -6.21 -14.25
CA PHE A 137 -12.15 -5.77 -12.93
C PHE A 137 -11.75 -4.31 -12.71
N VAL A 138 -12.70 -3.49 -12.31
CA VAL A 138 -12.47 -2.10 -11.93
C VAL A 138 -12.69 -1.98 -10.43
N ALA A 139 -11.68 -1.49 -9.71
CA ALA A 139 -11.74 -1.30 -8.28
C ALA A 139 -11.32 0.12 -7.90
N ALA A 140 -11.97 0.69 -6.89
CA ALA A 140 -11.53 1.94 -6.30
C ALA A 140 -10.31 1.72 -5.39
N HIS A 141 -9.42 2.70 -5.36
CA HIS A 141 -8.22 2.67 -4.51
C HIS A 141 -8.56 3.07 -3.07
N MET A 142 -9.42 2.28 -2.43
CA MET A 142 -9.93 2.54 -1.08
C MET A 142 -9.41 1.49 -0.09
N ALA A 143 -9.35 1.86 1.17
CA ALA A 143 -8.90 1.00 2.27
C ALA A 143 -7.59 0.26 1.92
N ASN A 144 -7.57 -1.07 2.01
CA ASN A 144 -6.45 -1.89 1.55
C ASN A 144 -6.63 -2.27 0.08
N TRP A 145 -6.03 -1.51 -0.82
CA TRP A 145 -6.10 -1.72 -2.28
C TRP A 145 -5.40 -2.99 -2.79
N GLU A 146 -4.70 -3.73 -1.96
CA GLU A 146 -4.10 -5.04 -2.32
C GLU A 146 -5.12 -6.18 -2.21
N ILE A 147 -6.17 -6.01 -1.39
CA ILE A 147 -7.17 -7.06 -1.11
C ILE A 147 -8.08 -7.39 -2.32
N PRO A 148 -8.48 -6.44 -3.20
CA PRO A 148 -9.32 -6.79 -4.35
C PRO A 148 -8.76 -7.90 -5.22
N ALA A 149 -7.44 -7.96 -5.42
CA ALA A 149 -6.82 -9.04 -6.19
C ALA A 149 -7.01 -10.41 -5.52
N ALA A 150 -6.86 -10.48 -4.21
CA ALA A 150 -7.09 -11.71 -3.44
C ALA A 150 -8.57 -12.11 -3.46
N ALA A 151 -9.49 -11.14 -3.34
CA ALA A 151 -10.93 -11.38 -3.44
C ALA A 151 -11.31 -11.96 -4.80
N ILE A 152 -10.81 -11.37 -5.89
CA ILE A 152 -11.03 -11.85 -7.26
C ILE A 152 -10.49 -13.27 -7.44
N ALA A 153 -9.31 -13.58 -6.89
CA ALA A 153 -8.74 -14.93 -6.95
C ALA A 153 -9.60 -15.94 -6.16
N ARG A 154 -10.18 -15.56 -5.02
CA ARG A 154 -11.10 -16.40 -4.24
C ARG A 154 -12.41 -16.68 -4.97
N LEU A 155 -12.83 -15.81 -5.89
CA LEU A 155 -13.99 -16.04 -6.75
C LEU A 155 -13.68 -16.97 -7.95
N GLY A 156 -12.46 -17.52 -8.03
CA GLY A 156 -12.06 -18.45 -9.07
C GLY A 156 -11.42 -17.83 -10.31
N PHE A 157 -11.28 -16.52 -10.36
CA PHE A 157 -10.60 -15.84 -11.46
C PHE A 157 -9.09 -15.87 -11.28
N ARG A 158 -8.34 -15.71 -12.37
CA ARG A 158 -6.87 -15.60 -12.39
C ARG A 158 -6.48 -14.15 -12.73
N PRO A 159 -6.45 -13.25 -11.74
CA PRO A 159 -6.19 -11.84 -12.00
C PRO A 159 -4.78 -11.62 -12.52
N ARG A 160 -4.65 -10.75 -13.52
CA ARG A 160 -3.37 -10.19 -13.97
C ARG A 160 -3.39 -8.69 -13.68
N LEU A 161 -2.42 -8.25 -12.90
CA LEU A 161 -2.34 -6.87 -12.46
C LEU A 161 -1.27 -6.12 -13.25
N MET A 162 -1.60 -4.93 -13.71
CA MET A 162 -0.60 -3.98 -14.17
C MET A 162 -0.12 -3.14 -12.98
N TYR A 163 1.18 -3.03 -12.79
CA TYR A 163 1.76 -2.21 -11.75
C TYR A 163 2.97 -1.42 -12.28
N ALA A 164 3.29 -0.32 -11.62
CA ALA A 164 4.50 0.44 -11.91
C ALA A 164 5.63 -0.07 -11.02
N PRO A 165 6.74 -0.60 -11.59
CA PRO A 165 7.86 -1.10 -10.81
C PRO A 165 8.47 -0.01 -9.93
N LEU A 166 8.95 -0.40 -8.74
CA LEU A 166 9.66 0.51 -7.86
C LEU A 166 11.05 0.83 -8.46
N ALA A 167 11.52 2.07 -8.23
CA ALA A 167 12.84 2.50 -8.69
C ALA A 167 13.98 1.70 -8.04
N ASN A 168 13.78 1.18 -6.84
CA ASN A 168 14.69 0.27 -6.15
C ASN A 168 14.31 -1.18 -6.51
N PRO A 169 15.09 -1.90 -7.32
CA PRO A 169 14.74 -3.23 -7.79
C PRO A 169 14.73 -4.29 -6.68
N TRP A 170 15.41 -4.04 -5.57
CA TRP A 170 15.42 -4.96 -4.44
C TRP A 170 14.14 -4.84 -3.61
N LEU A 171 13.67 -3.60 -3.40
CA LEU A 171 12.34 -3.38 -2.81
C LEU A 171 11.22 -3.88 -3.72
N ASP A 172 11.36 -3.69 -5.03
CA ASP A 172 10.39 -4.18 -6.00
C ASP A 172 10.21 -5.71 -5.88
N ARG A 173 11.31 -6.45 -5.82
CA ARG A 173 11.28 -7.90 -5.60
C ARG A 173 10.66 -8.29 -4.26
N LEU A 174 10.95 -7.56 -3.19
CA LEU A 174 10.35 -7.80 -1.88
C LEU A 174 8.83 -7.62 -1.91
N ILE A 175 8.36 -6.55 -2.56
CA ILE A 175 6.93 -6.29 -2.72
C ILE A 175 6.25 -7.37 -3.56
N LEU A 176 6.86 -7.78 -4.67
CA LEU A 176 6.34 -8.86 -5.52
C LEU A 176 6.27 -10.19 -4.77
N TYR A 177 7.24 -10.48 -3.91
CA TYR A 177 7.20 -11.68 -3.05
C TYR A 177 5.96 -11.72 -2.14
N TYR A 178 5.52 -10.58 -1.60
CA TYR A 178 4.31 -10.53 -0.77
C TYR A 178 3.00 -10.56 -1.59
N ARG A 179 3.07 -10.26 -2.89
CA ARG A 179 1.92 -10.32 -3.82
C ARG A 179 1.72 -11.69 -4.46
N ALA A 180 2.76 -12.54 -4.46
CA ALA A 180 2.72 -13.90 -5.00
C ALA A 180 2.00 -14.87 -4.04
#